data_ed811f90f2938ca8a1d5790ec75075bc
#
_entry.id   ed811f90f2938ca8a1d5790ec75075bc
#
_cell.length_a   1.000
_cell.length_b   1.000
_cell.length_c   1.000
_cell.angle_alpha   90.00
_cell.angle_beta   90.00
_cell.angle_gamma   90.00
#
_symmetry.space_group_name_H-M   'P 1'
#
loop_
_entity.id
_entity.type
_entity.pdbx_description
1 polymer ?
#
loop_
_entity_poly.entity_id
_entity_poly.type
_entity_poly.pdbx_seq_one_letter_code
_entity_poly.pdbx_strand_id
1 'polypeptide(L)'
;MSKYPTFVFDLDNTLVETNIANNLSYMEAIKEVLNEDFCFDPKQRFTRDKLLAFFPGVSQTEYNDIIAIKKEKFNSHIAETTINTNLVRILKVLSRHDCETILLTHCRRERAMSICLYYDIAKYFTALYFFEDEIRTKYDVLLRNGYNMESIILFENESDGKEEAIRNGIISENIIGVNF
;
A
#
# COMPACT_ATOMS: atom_id res chain seq x y z
N MET A 1 28.99 -0.31 4.01
CA MET A 1 28.05 0.62 3.34
C MET A 1 27.78 0.06 1.94
N SER A 2 26.52 -0.08 1.56
CA SER A 2 26.17 -0.52 0.20
C SER A 2 26.74 0.45 -0.83
N LYS A 3 27.22 -0.09 -1.96
CA LYS A 3 27.76 0.71 -3.08
C LYS A 3 26.64 1.46 -3.84
N TYR A 4 25.42 1.00 -3.69
CA TYR A 4 24.23 1.49 -4.38
C TYR A 4 23.22 2.09 -3.38
N PRO A 5 22.36 3.01 -3.83
CA PRO A 5 21.25 3.47 -3.03
C PRO A 5 20.29 2.32 -2.69
N THR A 6 19.54 2.48 -1.61
CA THR A 6 18.45 1.59 -1.26
C THR A 6 17.18 2.03 -2.01
N PHE A 7 16.54 1.12 -2.74
CA PHE A 7 15.32 1.39 -3.49
C PHE A 7 14.10 0.93 -2.69
N VAL A 8 13.24 1.85 -2.36
CA VAL A 8 12.03 1.60 -1.56
C VAL A 8 10.79 1.78 -2.43
N PHE A 9 9.86 0.84 -2.37
CA PHE A 9 8.65 0.81 -3.16
C PHE A 9 7.44 0.76 -2.23
N ASP A 10 6.51 1.71 -2.38
CA ASP A 10 5.19 1.57 -1.82
C ASP A 10 4.35 0.60 -2.67
N LEU A 11 3.28 0.04 -2.08
CA LEU A 11 2.45 -0.97 -2.73
C LEU A 11 1.19 -0.38 -3.37
N ASP A 12 0.28 0.12 -2.51
CA ASP A 12 -1.05 0.54 -2.92
C ASP A 12 -0.98 1.78 -3.80
N ASN A 13 -1.57 1.74 -4.99
CA ASN A 13 -1.57 2.82 -5.98
C ASN A 13 -0.16 3.27 -6.44
N THR A 14 0.86 2.47 -6.14
CA THR A 14 2.25 2.67 -6.58
C THR A 14 2.72 1.48 -7.42
N LEU A 15 2.94 0.31 -6.82
CA LEU A 15 3.22 -0.93 -7.55
C LEU A 15 1.95 -1.57 -8.11
N VAL A 16 0.85 -1.47 -7.37
CA VAL A 16 -0.43 -2.08 -7.73
C VAL A 16 -1.56 -1.10 -7.46
N GLU A 17 -2.36 -0.81 -8.48
CA GLU A 17 -3.62 -0.08 -8.32
C GLU A 17 -4.63 -1.00 -7.63
N THR A 18 -5.13 -0.59 -6.48
CA THR A 18 -5.99 -1.42 -5.62
C THR A 18 -7.35 -0.78 -5.31
N ASN A 19 -7.67 0.37 -5.91
CA ASN A 19 -8.87 1.13 -5.56
C ASN A 19 -10.15 0.35 -5.86
N ILE A 20 -10.25 -0.29 -7.03
CA ILE A 20 -11.45 -1.05 -7.41
C ILE A 20 -11.66 -2.22 -6.45
N ALA A 21 -10.64 -3.06 -6.23
CA ALA A 21 -10.73 -4.19 -5.31
C ALA A 21 -11.07 -3.76 -3.88
N ASN A 22 -10.46 -2.67 -3.41
CA ASN A 22 -10.76 -2.09 -2.11
C ASN A 22 -12.22 -1.61 -2.01
N ASN A 23 -12.71 -0.92 -3.03
CA ASN A 23 -14.05 -0.35 -3.05
C ASN A 23 -15.13 -1.43 -3.13
N LEU A 24 -14.94 -2.45 -3.97
CA LEU A 24 -15.83 -3.62 -4.05
C LEU A 24 -15.91 -4.35 -2.70
N SER A 25 -14.77 -4.51 -2.02
CA SER A 25 -14.73 -5.12 -0.69
C SER A 25 -15.53 -4.32 0.34
N TYR A 26 -15.49 -2.99 0.29
CA TYR A 26 -16.32 -2.14 1.14
C TYR A 26 -17.79 -2.24 0.78
N MET A 27 -18.11 -2.24 -0.52
CA MET A 27 -19.50 -2.34 -0.99
C MET A 27 -20.18 -3.63 -0.50
N GLU A 28 -19.49 -4.77 -0.62
CA GLU A 28 -20.01 -6.05 -0.09
C GLU A 28 -20.16 -6.02 1.44
N ALA A 29 -19.16 -5.49 2.15
CA ALA A 29 -19.22 -5.39 3.61
C ALA A 29 -20.35 -4.49 4.11
N ILE A 30 -20.55 -3.33 3.47
CA ILE A 30 -21.66 -2.41 3.79
C ILE A 30 -23.01 -3.08 3.52
N LYS A 31 -23.15 -3.77 2.38
CA LYS A 31 -24.36 -4.51 2.06
C LYS A 31 -24.68 -5.59 3.07
N GLU A 32 -23.64 -6.34 3.51
CA GLU A 32 -23.80 -7.44 4.47
C GLU A 32 -24.19 -6.94 5.86
N VAL A 33 -23.63 -5.83 6.34
CA VAL A 33 -23.84 -5.32 7.70
C VAL A 33 -25.05 -4.38 7.81
N LEU A 34 -25.17 -3.43 6.88
CA LEU A 34 -26.20 -2.38 6.94
C LEU A 34 -27.40 -2.71 6.05
N ASN A 35 -27.32 -3.73 5.21
CA ASN A 35 -28.31 -4.05 4.18
C ASN A 35 -28.57 -2.88 3.21
N GLU A 36 -27.58 -2.02 3.00
CA GLU A 36 -27.65 -0.88 2.09
C GLU A 36 -26.84 -1.12 0.82
N ASP A 37 -27.39 -0.70 -0.33
CA ASP A 37 -26.68 -0.68 -1.59
C ASP A 37 -25.89 0.61 -1.70
N PHE A 38 -24.57 0.49 -1.83
CA PHE A 38 -23.65 1.61 -1.93
C PHE A 38 -22.92 1.57 -3.28
N CYS A 39 -22.97 2.68 -4.01
CA CYS A 39 -22.19 2.88 -5.22
C CYS A 39 -21.01 3.81 -4.97
N PHE A 40 -19.86 3.46 -5.48
CA PHE A 40 -18.63 4.25 -5.35
C PHE A 40 -18.16 4.80 -6.70
N ASP A 41 -17.38 5.88 -6.68
CA ASP A 41 -16.61 6.33 -7.83
C ASP A 41 -15.35 5.44 -7.98
N PRO A 42 -15.19 4.68 -9.08
CA PRO A 42 -14.05 3.79 -9.28
C PRO A 42 -12.69 4.51 -9.24
N LYS A 43 -12.68 5.83 -9.53
CA LYS A 43 -11.48 6.65 -9.52
C LYS A 43 -11.04 7.11 -8.12
N GLN A 44 -11.91 6.96 -7.13
CA GLN A 44 -11.66 7.42 -5.78
C GLN A 44 -11.62 6.24 -4.82
N ARG A 45 -10.50 6.13 -4.09
CA ARG A 45 -10.38 5.14 -3.02
C ARG A 45 -11.41 5.43 -1.92
N PHE A 46 -12.19 4.43 -1.57
CA PHE A 46 -13.07 4.46 -0.40
C PHE A 46 -12.25 4.17 0.86
N THR A 47 -12.39 5.03 1.87
CA THR A 47 -11.60 4.97 3.11
C THR A 47 -12.50 4.82 4.33
N ARG A 48 -11.90 4.59 5.49
CA ARG A 48 -12.62 4.56 6.78
C ARG A 48 -13.31 5.88 7.09
N ASP A 49 -12.67 7.00 6.78
CA ASP A 49 -13.24 8.33 6.99
C ASP A 49 -14.45 8.56 6.07
N LYS A 50 -14.36 8.11 4.81
CA LYS A 50 -15.52 8.13 3.91
C LYS A 50 -16.65 7.25 4.41
N LEU A 51 -16.37 6.07 4.97
CA LEU A 51 -17.40 5.22 5.58
C LEU A 51 -18.18 5.99 6.65
N LEU A 52 -17.49 6.63 7.58
CA LEU A 52 -18.13 7.42 8.64
C LEU A 52 -18.87 8.66 8.10
N ALA A 53 -18.35 9.28 7.04
CA ALA A 53 -18.99 10.44 6.40
C ALA A 53 -20.27 10.06 5.64
N PHE A 54 -20.29 8.91 4.94
CA PHE A 54 -21.46 8.43 4.21
C PHE A 54 -22.51 7.79 5.10
N PHE A 55 -22.08 7.16 6.21
CA PHE A 55 -22.95 6.46 7.16
C PHE A 55 -22.72 6.99 8.59
N PRO A 56 -23.11 8.25 8.87
CA PRO A 56 -22.84 8.89 10.17
C PRO A 56 -23.57 8.25 11.35
N GLY A 57 -24.58 7.42 11.07
CA GLY A 57 -25.35 6.68 12.07
C GLY A 57 -24.80 5.28 12.39
N VAL A 58 -23.71 4.85 11.75
CA VAL A 58 -23.13 3.52 11.98
C VAL A 58 -22.64 3.41 13.42
N SER A 59 -23.06 2.35 14.12
CA SER A 59 -22.55 2.04 15.45
C SER A 59 -21.11 1.54 15.42
N GLN A 60 -20.42 1.60 16.56
CA GLN A 60 -19.04 1.08 16.65
C GLN A 60 -18.95 -0.43 16.32
N THR A 61 -19.99 -1.20 16.65
CA THR A 61 -20.05 -2.63 16.33
C THR A 61 -20.15 -2.83 14.82
N GLU A 62 -21.13 -2.20 14.17
CA GLU A 62 -21.31 -2.27 12.71
C GLU A 62 -20.05 -1.79 11.97
N TYR A 63 -19.42 -0.70 12.42
CA TYR A 63 -18.16 -0.22 11.88
C TYR A 63 -17.06 -1.30 11.94
N ASN A 64 -16.89 -1.94 13.09
CA ASN A 64 -15.91 -3.00 13.28
C ASN A 64 -16.20 -4.21 12.37
N ASP A 65 -17.47 -4.59 12.25
CA ASP A 65 -17.91 -5.70 11.40
C ASP A 65 -17.66 -5.39 9.92
N ILE A 66 -17.99 -4.17 9.46
CA ILE A 66 -17.68 -3.73 8.09
C ILE A 66 -16.19 -3.83 7.81
N ILE A 67 -15.34 -3.36 8.74
CA ILE A 67 -13.87 -3.41 8.56
C ILE A 67 -13.35 -4.86 8.54
N ALA A 68 -13.91 -5.74 9.36
CA ALA A 68 -13.54 -7.16 9.39
C ALA A 68 -13.94 -7.87 8.09
N ILE A 69 -15.20 -7.75 7.68
CA ILE A 69 -15.73 -8.36 6.45
C ILE A 69 -15.00 -7.82 5.22
N LYS A 70 -14.83 -6.50 5.13
CA LYS A 70 -14.04 -5.87 4.05
C LYS A 70 -12.65 -6.46 3.90
N LYS A 71 -11.98 -6.77 5.02
CA LYS A 71 -10.66 -7.38 5.03
C LYS A 71 -10.71 -8.81 4.42
N GLU A 72 -11.70 -9.59 4.77
CA GLU A 72 -11.89 -10.95 4.25
C GLU A 72 -12.25 -10.95 2.76
N LYS A 73 -13.11 -10.02 2.33
CA LYS A 73 -13.58 -9.91 0.93
C LYS A 73 -12.51 -9.43 -0.03
N PHE A 74 -11.44 -8.76 0.43
CA PHE A 74 -10.43 -8.20 -0.47
C PHE A 74 -9.81 -9.24 -1.41
N ASN A 75 -9.53 -10.43 -0.92
CA ASN A 75 -8.91 -11.48 -1.74
C ASN A 75 -9.82 -12.01 -2.86
N SER A 76 -11.14 -11.97 -2.70
CA SER A 76 -12.09 -12.33 -3.77
C SER A 76 -12.09 -11.31 -4.92
N HIS A 77 -11.64 -10.08 -4.67
CA HIS A 77 -11.53 -9.02 -5.66
C HIS A 77 -10.08 -8.75 -6.12
N ILE A 78 -9.13 -9.61 -5.79
CA ILE A 78 -7.72 -9.38 -6.13
C ILE A 78 -7.49 -9.29 -7.64
N ALA A 79 -8.32 -9.97 -8.44
CA ALA A 79 -8.29 -9.91 -9.90
C ALA A 79 -8.66 -8.53 -10.48
N GLU A 80 -9.34 -7.68 -9.69
CA GLU A 80 -9.70 -6.30 -10.04
C GLU A 80 -8.56 -5.29 -9.76
N THR A 81 -7.41 -5.78 -9.29
CA THR A 81 -6.21 -4.95 -9.13
C THR A 81 -5.44 -4.87 -10.44
N THR A 82 -4.66 -3.81 -10.63
CA THR A 82 -3.82 -3.63 -11.83
C THR A 82 -2.36 -3.39 -11.42
N ILE A 83 -1.44 -4.19 -11.97
CA ILE A 83 -0.02 -4.06 -11.68
C ILE A 83 0.63 -2.98 -12.57
N ASN A 84 1.49 -2.16 -11.98
CA ASN A 84 2.34 -1.22 -12.72
C ASN A 84 3.50 -1.98 -13.38
N THR A 85 3.29 -2.39 -14.63
CA THR A 85 4.26 -3.21 -15.35
C THR A 85 5.61 -2.53 -15.56
N ASN A 86 5.62 -1.20 -15.70
CA ASN A 86 6.84 -0.42 -15.89
C ASN A 86 7.66 -0.40 -14.59
N LEU A 87 7.01 -0.15 -13.45
CA LEU A 87 7.69 -0.14 -12.17
C LEU A 87 8.19 -1.54 -11.77
N VAL A 88 7.44 -2.59 -12.08
CA VAL A 88 7.88 -3.97 -11.87
C VAL A 88 9.08 -4.33 -12.77
N ARG A 89 9.16 -3.79 -13.98
CA ARG A 89 10.39 -3.96 -14.81
C ARG A 89 11.62 -3.34 -14.14
N ILE A 90 11.46 -2.13 -13.58
CA ILE A 90 12.53 -1.47 -12.81
C ILE A 90 12.92 -2.34 -11.61
N LEU A 91 11.97 -2.77 -10.80
CA LEU A 91 12.21 -3.66 -9.65
C LEU A 91 12.98 -4.93 -10.04
N LYS A 92 12.58 -5.59 -11.15
CA LYS A 92 13.27 -6.79 -11.66
C LYS A 92 14.72 -6.51 -12.09
N VAL A 93 14.96 -5.35 -12.70
CA VAL A 93 16.33 -4.96 -13.10
C VAL A 93 17.19 -4.72 -11.85
N LEU A 94 16.68 -3.95 -10.88
CA LEU A 94 17.38 -3.66 -9.64
C LEU A 94 17.73 -4.93 -8.86
N SER A 95 16.78 -5.85 -8.73
CA SER A 95 16.99 -7.14 -8.06
C SER A 95 18.07 -8.00 -8.73
N ARG A 96 18.21 -7.93 -10.07
CA ARG A 96 19.26 -8.67 -10.81
C ARG A 96 20.66 -8.07 -10.67
N HIS A 97 20.74 -6.81 -10.28
CA HIS A 97 22.00 -6.09 -10.07
C HIS A 97 22.39 -5.99 -8.58
N ASP A 98 21.84 -6.88 -7.74
CA ASP A 98 22.11 -6.95 -6.31
C ASP A 98 21.85 -5.61 -5.57
N CYS A 99 20.97 -4.78 -6.13
CA CYS A 99 20.50 -3.57 -5.44
C CYS A 99 19.60 -3.95 -4.30
N GLU A 100 19.71 -3.21 -3.20
CA GLU A 100 18.77 -3.37 -2.08
C GLU A 100 17.42 -2.83 -2.46
N THR A 101 16.40 -3.69 -2.47
CA THR A 101 15.04 -3.39 -2.87
C THR A 101 14.07 -3.73 -1.73
N ILE A 102 13.31 -2.75 -1.29
CA ILE A 102 12.46 -2.85 -0.10
C ILE A 102 11.01 -2.56 -0.50
N LEU A 103 10.09 -3.43 -0.10
CA LEU A 103 8.67 -3.08 -0.04
C LEU A 103 8.40 -2.41 1.31
N LEU A 104 7.80 -1.21 1.27
CA LEU A 104 7.43 -0.46 2.46
C LEU A 104 6.00 0.06 2.31
N THR A 105 5.05 -0.48 3.07
CA THR A 105 3.63 -0.17 2.87
C THR A 105 2.85 -0.03 4.17
N HIS A 106 1.87 0.88 4.20
CA HIS A 106 0.83 0.94 5.24
C HIS A 106 -0.19 -0.20 5.16
N CYS A 107 -0.04 -1.12 4.20
CA CYS A 107 -0.89 -2.28 4.08
C CYS A 107 -0.52 -3.33 5.15
N ARG A 108 -1.51 -4.01 5.72
CA ARG A 108 -1.25 -5.15 6.60
C ARG A 108 -0.57 -6.29 5.84
N ARG A 109 0.32 -7.01 6.51
CA ARG A 109 1.13 -8.12 5.97
C ARG A 109 0.30 -9.10 5.14
N GLU A 110 -0.81 -9.56 5.69
CA GLU A 110 -1.66 -10.57 5.06
C GLU A 110 -2.15 -10.12 3.66
N ARG A 111 -2.69 -8.90 3.57
CA ARG A 111 -3.18 -8.33 2.31
C ARG A 111 -2.03 -8.01 1.35
N ALA A 112 -0.96 -7.41 1.86
CA ALA A 112 0.21 -7.06 1.03
C ALA A 112 0.84 -8.34 0.43
N MET A 113 0.98 -9.41 1.22
CA MET A 113 1.51 -10.67 0.74
C MET A 113 0.57 -11.33 -0.27
N SER A 114 -0.77 -11.28 -0.09
CA SER A 114 -1.72 -11.79 -1.09
C SER A 114 -1.51 -11.10 -2.45
N ILE A 115 -1.34 -9.78 -2.47
CA ILE A 115 -1.07 -9.01 -3.69
C ILE A 115 0.30 -9.41 -4.28
N CYS A 116 1.34 -9.45 -3.45
CA CYS A 116 2.69 -9.78 -3.91
C CYS A 116 2.80 -11.20 -4.47
N LEU A 117 2.07 -12.16 -3.91
CA LEU A 117 2.01 -13.54 -4.39
C LEU A 117 1.19 -13.64 -5.68
N TYR A 118 0.05 -12.96 -5.76
CA TYR A 118 -0.79 -12.94 -6.96
C TYR A 118 -0.02 -12.47 -8.20
N TYR A 119 0.84 -11.45 -8.05
CA TYR A 119 1.67 -10.92 -9.13
C TYR A 119 3.09 -11.52 -9.21
N ASP A 120 3.43 -12.47 -8.32
CA ASP A 120 4.76 -13.09 -8.25
C ASP A 120 5.90 -12.08 -8.14
N ILE A 121 5.70 -11.02 -7.34
CA ILE A 121 6.68 -9.93 -7.15
C ILE A 121 7.46 -10.00 -5.83
N ALA A 122 6.99 -10.74 -4.83
CA ALA A 122 7.65 -10.83 -3.52
C ALA A 122 9.13 -11.20 -3.60
N LYS A 123 9.49 -12.07 -4.53
CA LYS A 123 10.85 -12.60 -4.74
C LYS A 123 11.88 -11.57 -5.23
N TYR A 124 11.43 -10.38 -5.65
CA TYR A 124 12.32 -9.32 -6.13
C TYR A 124 12.71 -8.32 -5.04
N PHE A 125 12.18 -8.49 -3.82
CA PHE A 125 12.51 -7.65 -2.67
C PHE A 125 13.52 -8.33 -1.76
N THR A 126 14.48 -7.56 -1.28
CA THR A 126 15.44 -7.98 -0.25
C THR A 126 14.82 -7.93 1.15
N ALA A 127 13.87 -7.01 1.37
CA ALA A 127 13.10 -6.88 2.61
C ALA A 127 11.67 -6.42 2.34
N LEU A 128 10.74 -6.80 3.23
CA LEU A 128 9.32 -6.49 3.16
C LEU A 128 8.88 -5.96 4.51
N TYR A 129 8.45 -4.69 4.58
CA TYR A 129 7.95 -4.04 5.78
C TYR A 129 6.48 -3.64 5.60
N PHE A 130 5.69 -3.89 6.64
CA PHE A 130 4.25 -3.76 6.63
C PHE A 130 3.77 -2.87 7.78
N PHE A 131 2.48 -2.55 7.80
CA PHE A 131 1.87 -1.75 8.85
C PHE A 131 2.22 -2.23 10.27
N GLU A 132 2.29 -3.54 10.51
CA GLU A 132 2.60 -4.13 11.82
C GLU A 132 4.04 -3.89 12.26
N ASP A 133 4.92 -3.51 11.35
CA ASP A 133 6.34 -3.23 11.62
C ASP A 133 6.56 -1.76 12.04
N GLU A 134 5.52 -0.91 11.96
CA GLU A 134 5.58 0.53 12.26
C GLU A 134 5.58 0.83 13.76
N ILE A 135 6.23 1.94 14.15
CA ILE A 135 6.10 2.52 15.50
C ILE A 135 5.21 3.76 15.45
N ARG A 136 5.49 4.70 14.57
CA ARG A 136 4.78 5.98 14.38
C ARG A 136 4.45 6.22 12.93
N THR A 137 5.43 5.96 12.06
CA THR A 137 5.35 6.09 10.61
C THR A 137 5.85 4.82 9.96
N LYS A 138 5.48 4.56 8.68
CA LYS A 138 6.04 3.41 7.96
C LYS A 138 7.57 3.50 7.79
N TYR A 139 8.16 4.69 7.90
CA TYR A 139 9.60 4.92 7.76
C TYR A 139 10.39 4.62 9.03
N ASP A 140 9.74 4.52 10.21
CA ASP A 140 10.41 4.19 11.47
C ASP A 140 11.14 2.85 11.41
N VAL A 141 10.61 1.87 10.67
CA VAL A 141 11.26 0.58 10.50
C VAL A 141 12.58 0.70 9.74
N LEU A 142 12.68 1.59 8.77
CA LEU A 142 13.94 1.85 8.04
C LEU A 142 14.98 2.48 8.97
N LEU A 143 14.58 3.49 9.74
CA LEU A 143 15.45 4.13 10.74
C LEU A 143 15.96 3.13 11.77
N ARG A 144 15.08 2.27 12.31
CA ARG A 144 15.45 1.21 13.27
C ARG A 144 16.43 0.20 12.71
N ASN A 145 16.34 -0.09 11.42
CA ASN A 145 17.25 -1.02 10.74
C ASN A 145 18.52 -0.34 10.22
N GLY A 146 18.73 0.96 10.53
CA GLY A 146 19.97 1.68 10.22
C GLY A 146 20.12 2.11 8.76
N TYR A 147 19.01 2.21 8.01
CA TYR A 147 19.05 2.72 6.65
C TYR A 147 19.39 4.22 6.63
N ASN A 148 20.23 4.63 5.69
CA ASN A 148 20.51 6.04 5.46
C ASN A 148 19.39 6.66 4.62
N MET A 149 18.53 7.43 5.28
CA MET A 149 17.34 8.03 4.65
C MET A 149 17.66 8.93 3.47
N GLU A 150 18.80 9.65 3.50
CA GLU A 150 19.23 10.54 2.42
C GLU A 150 19.64 9.78 1.15
N SER A 151 20.05 8.51 1.28
CA SER A 151 20.46 7.67 0.15
C SER A 151 19.32 6.81 -0.41
N ILE A 152 18.11 6.89 0.16
CA ILE A 152 16.95 6.14 -0.33
C ILE A 152 16.41 6.79 -1.61
N ILE A 153 16.09 5.95 -2.59
CA ILE A 153 15.26 6.31 -3.74
C ILE A 153 13.89 5.67 -3.48
N LEU A 154 12.87 6.49 -3.32
CA LEU A 154 11.50 6.08 -2.99
C LEU A 154 10.58 6.19 -4.19
N PHE A 155 9.86 5.12 -4.50
CA PHE A 155 8.71 5.12 -5.41
C PHE A 155 7.43 5.22 -4.58
N GLU A 156 6.76 6.37 -4.66
CA GLU A 156 5.57 6.70 -3.88
C GLU A 156 4.64 7.59 -4.69
N ASN A 157 3.37 7.27 -4.75
CA ASN A 157 2.42 8.01 -5.56
C ASN A 157 1.52 8.95 -4.75
N GLU A 158 1.17 8.56 -3.52
CA GLU A 158 0.26 9.32 -2.67
C GLU A 158 0.97 10.55 -2.07
N SER A 159 0.29 11.72 -2.11
CA SER A 159 0.85 12.99 -1.59
C SER A 159 1.23 12.90 -0.12
N ASP A 160 0.35 12.29 0.70
CA ASP A 160 0.59 12.14 2.14
C ASP A 160 1.82 11.25 2.41
N GLY A 161 2.00 10.19 1.61
CA GLY A 161 3.17 9.31 1.68
C GLY A 161 4.48 10.02 1.33
N LYS A 162 4.45 10.90 0.30
CA LYS A 162 5.61 11.73 -0.08
C LYS A 162 5.97 12.74 1.01
N GLU A 163 4.97 13.42 1.58
CA GLU A 163 5.19 14.37 2.67
C GLU A 163 5.73 13.66 3.92
N GLU A 164 5.20 12.48 4.24
CA GLU A 164 5.69 11.68 5.36
C GLU A 164 7.15 11.26 5.14
N ALA A 165 7.51 10.85 3.91
CA ALA A 165 8.88 10.50 3.53
C ALA A 165 9.85 11.65 3.77
N ILE A 166 9.51 12.87 3.32
CA ILE A 166 10.32 14.07 3.50
C ILE A 166 10.51 14.37 5.00
N ARG A 167 9.42 14.32 5.79
CA ARG A 167 9.50 14.53 7.25
C ARG A 167 10.42 13.52 7.96
N ASN A 168 10.59 12.33 7.37
CA ASN A 168 11.48 11.28 7.89
C ASN A 168 12.89 11.30 7.29
N GLY A 169 13.25 12.34 6.51
CA GLY A 169 14.61 12.59 6.03
C GLY A 169 14.94 12.03 4.65
N ILE A 170 13.96 11.55 3.89
CA ILE A 170 14.17 11.21 2.47
C ILE A 170 14.21 12.51 1.67
N ILE A 171 15.23 12.66 0.83
CA ILE A 171 15.42 13.85 0.00
C ILE A 171 14.29 13.90 -1.05
N SER A 172 13.68 15.07 -1.23
CA SER A 172 12.53 15.25 -2.14
C SER A 172 12.83 14.85 -3.57
N GLU A 173 14.04 15.11 -4.05
CA GLU A 173 14.52 14.75 -5.38
C GLU A 173 14.65 13.24 -5.61
N ASN A 174 14.72 12.48 -4.52
CA ASN A 174 14.79 11.02 -4.54
C ASN A 174 13.40 10.37 -4.47
N ILE A 175 12.31 11.16 -4.39
CA ILE A 175 10.95 10.65 -4.35
C ILE A 175 10.35 10.68 -5.76
N ILE A 176 10.12 9.51 -6.31
CA ILE A 176 9.66 9.30 -7.68
C ILE A 176 8.17 8.98 -7.66
N GLY A 177 7.35 9.90 -8.20
CA GLY A 177 5.95 9.62 -8.51
C GLY A 177 5.83 8.73 -9.74
N VAL A 178 4.89 7.81 -9.73
CA VAL A 178 4.64 6.88 -10.85
C VAL A 178 3.19 6.96 -11.29
N ASN A 179 2.96 6.77 -12.59
CA ASN A 179 1.61 6.70 -13.17
C ASN A 179 1.32 5.26 -13.62
N PHE A 180 0.04 4.88 -13.56
CA PHE A 180 -0.47 3.63 -14.11
C PHE A 180 -0.78 3.76 -15.59
#